data_98a614fd0cf8ea9a52253a99a03f8686
#
_entry.id   98a614fd0cf8ea9a52253a99a03f8686
#
_cell.length_a   1.000
_cell.length_b   1.000
_cell.length_c   1.000
_cell.angle_alpha   90.00
_cell.angle_beta   90.00
_cell.angle_gamma   90.00
#
_symmetry.space_group_name_H-M   'P 1'
#
loop_
_entity.id
_entity.type
_entity.pdbx_description
1 polymer ?
#
loop_
_entity_poly.entity_id
_entity_poly.type
_entity_poly.pdbx_seq_one_letter_code
_entity_poly.pdbx_strand_id
1 'polypeptide(L)'
;MEAFSVDSLTPVLPFSVKEDIIPEPTEEESIKALLSAQEMAFENGLTTVSEAGISRKQIELIDSLQKSGILKIKIYAMIQNGPDVDYYISQGPYKTDRLNVRSIKVLADGALGSRGASMIDEYSDKKGYYGLMITPADSIKSL
;
A
#
# COMPACT_ATOMS: atom_id res chain seq x y z
N MET A 1 25.52 -16.05 -7.06
CA MET A 1 25.25 -15.09 -5.97
C MET A 1 23.74 -14.97 -5.90
N GLU A 2 23.11 -15.76 -5.04
CA GLU A 2 21.65 -15.72 -4.88
C GLU A 2 21.28 -14.37 -4.23
N ALA A 3 20.37 -13.66 -4.85
CA ALA A 3 19.82 -12.43 -4.30
C ALA A 3 19.11 -12.77 -2.98
N PHE A 4 19.55 -12.18 -1.90
CA PHE A 4 18.92 -12.33 -0.58
C PHE A 4 17.54 -11.67 -0.67
N SER A 5 16.48 -12.47 -0.75
CA SER A 5 15.13 -11.94 -0.76
C SER A 5 14.77 -11.40 0.62
N VAL A 6 14.32 -10.15 0.68
CA VAL A 6 13.84 -9.51 1.93
C VAL A 6 12.69 -10.31 2.55
N ASP A 7 11.94 -11.04 1.73
CA ASP A 7 10.84 -11.92 2.18
C ASP A 7 11.32 -13.06 3.08
N SER A 8 12.59 -13.49 2.95
CA SER A 8 13.16 -14.53 3.81
C SER A 8 13.38 -14.06 5.26
N LEU A 9 13.42 -12.76 5.52
CA LEU A 9 13.56 -12.17 6.84
C LEU A 9 12.22 -11.91 7.54
N THR A 10 11.11 -12.02 6.83
CA THR A 10 9.76 -11.70 7.33
C THR A 10 9.37 -12.47 8.61
N PRO A 11 9.73 -13.76 8.80
CA PRO A 11 9.39 -14.47 10.02
C PRO A 11 10.27 -14.11 11.22
N VAL A 12 11.40 -13.41 11.02
CA VAL A 12 12.45 -13.27 12.04
C VAL A 12 12.51 -11.85 12.60
N LEU A 13 12.12 -10.84 11.83
CA LEU A 13 12.22 -9.44 12.26
C LEU A 13 10.83 -8.80 12.40
N PRO A 14 10.59 -8.06 13.52
CA PRO A 14 9.41 -7.21 13.64
C PRO A 14 9.31 -6.22 12.46
N PHE A 15 8.11 -5.86 12.06
CA PHE A 15 7.87 -4.92 10.95
C PHE A 15 8.63 -3.60 11.12
N SER A 16 8.66 -3.06 12.35
CA SER A 16 9.41 -1.84 12.71
C SER A 16 10.91 -1.91 12.40
N VAL A 17 11.54 -3.08 12.58
CA VAL A 17 12.99 -3.25 12.32
C VAL A 17 13.30 -3.22 10.82
N LYS A 18 12.34 -3.56 9.96
CA LYS A 18 12.51 -3.47 8.49
C LYS A 18 12.55 -2.03 8.02
N GLU A 19 11.72 -1.17 8.57
CA GLU A 19 11.67 0.26 8.23
C GLU A 19 12.99 0.96 8.58
N ASP A 20 13.65 0.53 9.68
CA ASP A 20 14.94 1.08 10.10
C ASP A 20 16.14 0.62 9.24
N ILE A 21 16.00 -0.51 8.51
CA ILE A 21 17.10 -1.11 7.72
C ILE A 21 17.01 -0.74 6.24
N ILE A 22 15.81 -0.59 5.70
CA ILE A 22 15.59 -0.27 4.29
C ILE A 22 15.50 1.26 4.16
N PRO A 23 16.50 1.92 3.55
CA PRO A 23 16.42 3.36 3.36
C PRO A 23 15.23 3.73 2.47
N GLU A 24 14.56 4.82 2.81
CA GLU A 24 13.52 5.35 1.94
C GLU A 24 14.11 5.71 0.56
N PRO A 25 13.40 5.43 -0.52
CA PRO A 25 13.85 5.82 -1.84
C PRO A 25 13.93 7.34 -1.95
N THR A 26 14.91 7.81 -2.67
CA THR A 26 15.02 9.22 -3.05
C THR A 26 13.85 9.62 -3.95
N GLU A 27 13.60 10.91 -4.08
CA GLU A 27 12.56 11.41 -4.98
C GLU A 27 12.82 11.01 -6.43
N GLU A 28 14.10 11.06 -6.88
CA GLU A 28 14.51 10.65 -8.22
C GLU A 28 14.23 9.15 -8.47
N GLU A 29 14.54 8.29 -7.51
CA GLU A 29 14.24 6.86 -7.59
C GLU A 29 12.72 6.62 -7.62
N SER A 30 11.95 7.35 -6.83
CA SER A 30 10.49 7.27 -6.81
C SER A 30 9.88 7.70 -8.15
N ILE A 31 10.36 8.78 -8.74
CA ILE A 31 9.94 9.24 -10.08
C ILE A 31 10.24 8.17 -11.12
N LYS A 32 11.47 7.64 -11.14
CA LYS A 32 11.88 6.59 -12.08
C LYS A 32 11.01 5.34 -11.95
N ALA A 33 10.72 4.91 -10.72
CA ALA A 33 9.85 3.76 -10.45
C ALA A 33 8.43 3.98 -10.95
N LEU A 34 7.84 5.17 -10.70
CA LEU A 34 6.49 5.52 -11.17
C LEU A 34 6.40 5.53 -12.70
N LEU A 35 7.42 6.06 -13.38
CA LEU A 35 7.46 6.09 -14.85
C LEU A 35 7.61 4.68 -15.43
N SER A 36 8.50 3.87 -14.87
CA SER A 36 8.65 2.47 -15.29
C SER A 36 7.36 1.67 -15.07
N ALA A 37 6.70 1.84 -13.94
CA ALA A 37 5.42 1.19 -13.65
C ALA A 37 4.31 1.63 -14.63
N GLN A 38 4.29 2.91 -14.99
CA GLN A 38 3.37 3.44 -16.00
C GLN A 38 3.60 2.79 -17.38
N GLU A 39 4.85 2.67 -17.83
CA GLU A 39 5.19 2.01 -19.09
C GLU A 39 4.71 0.55 -19.09
N MET A 40 5.04 -0.21 -18.05
CA MET A 40 4.58 -1.58 -17.90
C MET A 40 3.04 -1.70 -17.90
N ALA A 41 2.33 -0.77 -17.24
CA ALA A 41 0.87 -0.75 -17.24
C ALA A 41 0.33 -0.52 -18.67
N PHE A 42 0.86 0.46 -19.39
CA PHE A 42 0.42 0.79 -20.74
C PHE A 42 0.72 -0.32 -21.75
N GLU A 43 1.88 -0.98 -21.66
CA GLU A 43 2.20 -2.18 -22.44
C GLU A 43 1.20 -3.30 -22.29
N ASN A 44 0.57 -3.40 -21.11
CA ASN A 44 -0.49 -4.37 -20.81
C ASN A 44 -1.91 -3.80 -21.00
N GLY A 45 -2.07 -2.64 -21.61
CA GLY A 45 -3.36 -2.01 -21.89
C GLY A 45 -4.06 -1.41 -20.66
N LEU A 46 -3.37 -1.29 -19.53
CA LEU A 46 -3.92 -0.71 -18.31
C LEU A 46 -3.77 0.81 -18.32
N THR A 47 -4.88 1.53 -18.23
CA THR A 47 -4.90 2.99 -18.19
C THR A 47 -5.22 3.57 -16.81
N THR A 48 -5.62 2.71 -15.89
CA THR A 48 -5.96 3.05 -14.49
C THR A 48 -5.46 1.95 -13.58
N VAL A 49 -4.84 2.34 -12.47
CA VAL A 49 -4.37 1.44 -11.42
C VAL A 49 -4.86 1.89 -10.05
N SER A 50 -4.96 0.95 -9.12
CA SER A 50 -5.21 1.24 -7.71
C SER A 50 -3.93 1.04 -6.91
N GLU A 51 -3.61 2.01 -6.04
CA GLU A 51 -2.48 1.94 -5.13
C GLU A 51 -2.99 1.83 -3.69
N ALA A 52 -2.66 0.71 -3.06
CA ALA A 52 -3.26 0.32 -1.79
C ALA A 52 -2.34 0.62 -0.60
N GLY A 53 -2.25 1.87 -0.21
CA GLY A 53 -1.53 2.30 0.99
C GLY A 53 -0.27 3.09 0.69
N ILE A 54 -0.44 4.38 0.38
CA ILE A 54 0.66 5.31 0.17
C ILE A 54 0.56 6.51 1.11
N SER A 55 1.73 7.12 1.39
CA SER A 55 1.85 8.30 2.24
C SER A 55 1.37 9.57 1.51
N ARG A 56 1.11 10.61 2.28
CA ARG A 56 0.82 11.95 1.76
C ARG A 56 1.92 12.45 0.82
N LYS A 57 3.18 12.28 1.19
CA LYS A 57 4.34 12.67 0.37
C LYS A 57 4.31 12.03 -1.02
N GLN A 58 3.99 10.73 -1.09
CA GLN A 58 3.86 10.01 -2.35
C GLN A 58 2.65 10.49 -3.18
N ILE A 59 1.53 10.80 -2.54
CA ILE A 59 0.35 11.36 -3.20
C ILE A 59 0.68 12.75 -3.80
N GLU A 60 1.35 13.61 -3.06
CA GLU A 60 1.78 14.95 -3.52
C GLU A 60 2.75 14.85 -4.70
N LEU A 61 3.69 13.90 -4.68
CA LEU A 61 4.59 13.62 -5.79
C LEU A 61 3.82 13.17 -7.05
N ILE A 62 2.92 12.21 -6.93
CA ILE A 62 2.07 11.73 -8.02
C ILE A 62 1.27 12.88 -8.62
N ASP A 63 0.63 13.68 -7.81
CA ASP A 63 -0.17 14.82 -8.24
C ASP A 63 0.67 15.86 -9.01
N SER A 64 1.86 16.17 -8.51
CA SER A 64 2.82 17.05 -9.18
C SER A 64 3.24 16.53 -10.55
N LEU A 65 3.58 15.24 -10.64
CA LEU A 65 3.98 14.60 -11.91
C LEU A 65 2.82 14.52 -12.90
N GLN A 66 1.59 14.32 -12.43
CA GLN A 66 0.41 14.33 -13.29
C GLN A 66 0.06 15.73 -13.79
N LYS A 67 0.17 16.75 -12.96
CA LYS A 67 -0.04 18.17 -13.32
C LYS A 67 1.00 18.65 -14.34
N SER A 68 2.24 18.21 -14.23
CA SER A 68 3.29 18.51 -15.21
C SER A 68 3.17 17.70 -16.52
N GLY A 69 2.24 16.73 -16.59
CA GLY A 69 2.05 15.88 -17.76
C GLY A 69 3.09 14.76 -17.94
N ILE A 70 3.98 14.58 -16.96
CA ILE A 70 5.01 13.54 -16.94
C ILE A 70 4.37 12.17 -16.65
N LEU A 71 3.54 12.09 -15.61
CA LEU A 71 2.79 10.88 -15.27
C LEU A 71 1.38 10.96 -15.86
N LYS A 72 1.01 9.99 -16.71
CA LYS A 72 -0.24 10.03 -17.51
C LYS A 72 -1.27 8.99 -17.07
N ILE A 73 -0.83 7.94 -16.36
CA ILE A 73 -1.72 6.89 -15.86
C ILE A 73 -2.68 7.45 -14.81
N LYS A 74 -3.93 6.97 -14.81
CA LYS A 74 -4.89 7.31 -13.75
C LYS A 74 -4.64 6.46 -12.52
N ILE A 75 -4.69 7.08 -11.34
CA ILE A 75 -4.40 6.41 -10.07
C ILE A 75 -5.56 6.63 -9.10
N TYR A 76 -6.10 5.51 -8.58
CA TYR A 76 -6.90 5.49 -7.38
C TYR A 76 -5.99 5.18 -6.19
N ALA A 77 -5.70 6.19 -5.38
CA ALA A 77 -4.80 6.08 -4.25
C ALA A 77 -5.58 5.89 -2.94
N MET A 78 -5.21 4.87 -2.17
CA MET A 78 -5.68 4.65 -0.81
C MET A 78 -4.60 5.16 0.15
N ILE A 79 -4.99 5.99 1.10
CA ILE A 79 -4.09 6.53 2.12
C ILE A 79 -3.68 5.40 3.06
N GLN A 80 -2.40 5.27 3.33
CA GLN A 80 -1.93 4.35 4.36
C GLN A 80 -2.47 4.77 5.72
N ASN A 81 -2.99 3.81 6.49
CA ASN A 81 -3.42 4.09 7.87
C ASN A 81 -2.22 4.55 8.71
N GLY A 82 -2.30 5.77 9.22
CA GLY A 82 -1.19 6.41 9.93
C GLY A 82 -1.44 7.91 10.13
N PRO A 83 -0.38 8.71 10.36
CA PRO A 83 -0.49 10.11 10.76
C PRO A 83 -1.16 11.03 9.73
N ASP A 84 -1.20 10.61 8.46
CA ASP A 84 -1.79 11.41 7.38
C ASP A 84 -3.32 11.28 7.28
N VAL A 85 -3.93 10.32 8.00
CA VAL A 85 -5.37 10.03 7.92
C VAL A 85 -6.20 11.23 8.34
N ASP A 86 -5.90 11.84 9.47
CA ASP A 86 -6.64 13.00 9.99
C ASP A 86 -6.61 14.20 9.03
N TYR A 87 -5.48 14.40 8.35
CA TYR A 87 -5.37 15.43 7.32
C TYR A 87 -6.39 15.19 6.20
N TYR A 88 -6.45 13.98 5.64
CA TYR A 88 -7.36 13.67 4.53
C TYR A 88 -8.83 13.61 4.96
N ILE A 89 -9.12 13.19 6.19
CA ILE A 89 -10.48 13.27 6.75
C ILE A 89 -10.93 14.73 6.83
N SER A 90 -10.07 15.63 7.30
CA SER A 90 -10.40 17.05 7.44
C SER A 90 -10.55 17.78 6.10
N GLN A 91 -9.77 17.40 5.09
CA GLN A 91 -9.83 18.01 3.75
C GLN A 91 -10.93 17.40 2.87
N GLY A 92 -11.41 16.21 3.20
CA GLY A 92 -12.32 15.44 2.36
C GLY A 92 -11.64 14.78 1.15
N PRO A 93 -12.42 14.13 0.28
CA PRO A 93 -11.89 13.45 -0.89
C PRO A 93 -11.19 14.39 -1.87
N TYR A 94 -9.97 14.04 -2.27
CA TYR A 94 -9.23 14.78 -3.29
C TYR A 94 -9.35 14.08 -4.64
N LYS A 95 -9.76 14.82 -5.67
CA LYS A 95 -9.94 14.28 -7.01
C LYS A 95 -9.52 15.26 -8.10
N THR A 96 -8.72 14.75 -9.04
CA THR A 96 -8.39 15.39 -10.31
C THR A 96 -8.83 14.51 -11.48
N ASP A 97 -8.48 14.86 -12.71
CA ASP A 97 -8.77 14.04 -13.89
C ASP A 97 -8.03 12.68 -13.85
N ARG A 98 -6.90 12.60 -13.12
CA ARG A 98 -6.03 11.43 -13.11
C ARG A 98 -5.77 10.85 -11.71
N LEU A 99 -6.02 11.58 -10.64
CA LEU A 99 -5.82 11.15 -9.26
C LEU A 99 -7.13 11.17 -8.49
N ASN A 100 -7.39 10.10 -7.75
CA ASN A 100 -8.57 9.99 -6.89
C ASN A 100 -8.14 9.43 -5.53
N VAL A 101 -8.19 10.26 -4.48
CA VAL A 101 -7.81 9.93 -3.10
C VAL A 101 -9.04 10.06 -2.23
N ARG A 102 -9.64 8.95 -1.81
CA ARG A 102 -10.88 8.96 -1.02
C ARG A 102 -11.10 7.75 -0.14
N SER A 103 -10.06 6.98 0.11
CA SER A 103 -10.15 5.80 0.97
C SER A 103 -8.88 5.60 1.78
N ILE A 104 -9.01 4.88 2.87
CA ILE A 104 -7.92 4.53 3.77
C ILE A 104 -7.65 3.05 3.62
N LYS A 105 -6.38 2.65 3.54
CA LYS A 105 -5.95 1.26 3.55
C LYS A 105 -5.70 0.81 4.97
N VAL A 106 -6.46 -0.16 5.43
CA VAL A 106 -6.28 -0.79 6.74
C VAL A 106 -5.92 -2.26 6.53
N LEU A 107 -4.93 -2.75 7.26
CA LEU A 107 -4.57 -4.16 7.32
C LEU A 107 -5.34 -4.78 8.50
N ALA A 108 -6.48 -5.39 8.22
CA ALA A 108 -7.31 -6.01 9.26
C ALA A 108 -6.68 -7.30 9.79
N ASP A 109 -6.14 -8.12 8.89
CA ASP A 109 -5.57 -9.44 9.16
C ASP A 109 -4.40 -9.73 8.23
N GLY A 110 -3.89 -10.97 8.27
CA GLY A 110 -2.77 -11.41 7.45
C GLY A 110 -3.20 -12.06 6.13
N ALA A 111 -2.21 -12.54 5.36
CA ALA A 111 -2.44 -13.14 4.06
C ALA A 111 -2.99 -14.57 4.18
N LEU A 112 -3.98 -14.91 3.33
CA LEU A 112 -4.61 -16.23 3.31
C LEU A 112 -3.59 -17.35 3.03
N GLY A 113 -2.71 -17.19 2.04
CA GLY A 113 -1.74 -18.19 1.63
C GLY A 113 -0.72 -18.58 2.70
N SER A 114 -0.40 -17.67 3.63
CA SER A 114 0.46 -17.93 4.79
C SER A 114 -0.33 -18.34 6.05
N ARG A 115 -1.63 -18.56 5.95
CA ARG A 115 -2.57 -18.80 7.06
C ARG A 115 -2.64 -17.64 8.08
N GLY A 116 -2.34 -16.43 7.63
CA GLY A 116 -2.44 -15.23 8.45
C GLY A 116 -3.84 -14.60 8.47
N ALA A 117 -4.67 -14.89 7.45
CA ALA A 117 -6.03 -14.37 7.40
C ALA A 117 -6.89 -14.89 8.54
N SER A 118 -7.66 -14.00 9.18
CA SER A 118 -8.58 -14.36 10.27
C SER A 118 -9.85 -14.99 9.69
N MET A 119 -10.01 -16.29 9.90
CA MET A 119 -11.08 -17.10 9.33
C MET A 119 -12.17 -17.36 10.36
N ILE A 120 -13.43 -17.53 9.90
CA ILE A 120 -14.56 -17.94 10.72
C ILE A 120 -14.40 -19.42 11.12
N ASP A 121 -14.02 -20.24 10.13
CA ASP A 121 -13.74 -21.66 10.32
C ASP A 121 -12.23 -21.92 10.38
N GLU A 122 -11.83 -23.06 10.91
CA GLU A 122 -10.43 -23.45 10.93
C GLU A 122 -9.88 -23.64 9.50
N TYR A 123 -8.58 -23.43 9.33
CA TYR A 123 -7.92 -23.70 8.06
C TYR A 123 -8.03 -25.19 7.72
N SER A 124 -8.46 -25.51 6.50
CA SER A 124 -8.69 -26.89 6.03
C SER A 124 -7.43 -27.76 6.11
N ASP A 125 -6.26 -27.14 5.98
CA ASP A 125 -4.94 -27.79 6.02
C ASP A 125 -4.24 -27.62 7.37
N LYS A 126 -4.86 -26.95 8.37
CA LYS A 126 -4.31 -26.77 9.70
C LYS A 126 -5.42 -26.68 10.75
N LYS A 127 -5.83 -27.84 11.24
CA LYS A 127 -6.88 -27.96 12.27
C LYS A 127 -6.57 -27.16 13.54
N GLY A 128 -7.60 -26.54 14.12
CA GLY A 128 -7.50 -25.71 15.32
C GLY A 128 -6.84 -24.35 15.08
N TYR A 129 -6.58 -23.94 13.84
CA TYR A 129 -5.94 -22.68 13.53
C TYR A 129 -6.86 -21.79 12.68
N TYR A 130 -7.07 -20.55 13.12
CA TYR A 130 -8.04 -19.59 12.56
C TYR A 130 -7.40 -18.32 12.02
N GLY A 131 -6.06 -18.24 11.99
CA GLY A 131 -5.34 -17.02 11.65
C GLY A 131 -5.31 -16.00 12.80
N LEU A 132 -5.05 -14.74 12.49
CA LEU A 132 -4.88 -13.69 13.49
C LEU A 132 -5.35 -12.34 12.95
N MET A 133 -6.17 -11.63 13.74
CA MET A 133 -6.46 -10.21 13.50
C MET A 133 -5.21 -9.38 13.84
N ILE A 134 -4.75 -8.56 12.90
CA ILE A 134 -3.63 -7.60 13.07
C ILE A 134 -4.16 -6.32 13.69
N THR A 135 -5.27 -5.79 13.15
CA THR A 135 -5.93 -4.59 13.68
C THR A 135 -7.21 -5.00 14.40
N PRO A 136 -7.36 -4.68 15.70
CA PRO A 136 -8.59 -4.99 16.44
C PRO A 136 -9.82 -4.39 15.79
N ALA A 137 -10.94 -5.10 15.82
CA ALA A 137 -12.20 -4.66 15.21
C ALA A 137 -12.68 -3.29 15.72
N ASP A 138 -12.48 -2.99 16.99
CA ASP A 138 -12.88 -1.70 17.58
C ASP A 138 -11.98 -0.55 17.07
N SER A 139 -10.70 -0.81 16.79
CA SER A 139 -9.81 0.16 16.14
C SER A 139 -10.25 0.45 14.71
N ILE A 140 -10.71 -0.57 13.96
CA ILE A 140 -11.25 -0.38 12.61
C ILE A 140 -12.54 0.44 12.62
N LYS A 141 -13.41 0.23 13.62
CA LYS A 141 -14.67 0.99 13.77
C LYS A 141 -14.45 2.45 14.13
N SER A 142 -13.31 2.79 14.74
CA SER A 142 -12.99 4.17 15.16
C SER A 142 -12.38 5.02 14.04
N LEU A 143 -12.05 4.43 12.90
CA LEU A 143 -11.61 5.11 11.69
C LEU A 143 -12.80 5.65 10.89
#